data_709c036e2905d375078d1ee03d2fe14b
#
_entry.id   709c036e2905d375078d1ee03d2fe14b
#
_cell.length_a   1.000
_cell.length_b   1.000
_cell.length_c   1.000
_cell.angle_alpha   90.00
_cell.angle_beta   90.00
_cell.angle_gamma   90.00
#
_symmetry.space_group_name_H-M   'P 1'
#
loop_
_entity.id
_entity.type
_entity.pdbx_description
1 polymer ?
#
loop_
_entity_poly.entity_id
_entity_poly.type
_entity_poly.pdbx_seq_one_letter_code
_entity_poly.pdbx_strand_id
1 'polypeptide(L)'
;MLNDKAALDTVRYYYDAVTRSDVSRVDGISRNAELTKRLMRSYSRHQGAQATISTLVEDIRAFDESAADAKTISSYINALKKIFVIEDSLAWNPNLRSKTAIRTSDTRYFIDPSIATAALGLGPADLIADLNTMGLLFETMCVRDLRVFADAIDG
;
A
#
# COMPACT_ATOMS: atom_id res chain seq x y z
N MET A 1 23.55 -4.45 16.19
CA MET A 1 22.11 -4.25 16.40
C MET A 1 21.78 -2.84 15.91
N LEU A 2 20.89 -2.68 14.91
CA LEU A 2 20.41 -1.35 14.53
C LEU A 2 19.62 -0.80 15.71
N ASN A 3 19.93 0.44 16.09
CA ASN A 3 19.15 1.12 17.12
C ASN A 3 17.78 1.47 16.50
N ASP A 4 16.72 1.46 17.29
CA ASP A 4 15.33 1.67 16.84
C ASP A 4 15.16 2.95 16.00
N LYS A 5 15.89 4.00 16.35
CA LYS A 5 15.90 5.24 15.58
C LYS A 5 16.46 5.03 14.16
N ALA A 6 17.59 4.32 14.05
CA ALA A 6 18.19 4.05 12.74
C ALA A 6 17.29 3.18 11.85
N ALA A 7 16.56 2.23 12.43
CA ALA A 7 15.59 1.42 11.71
C ALA A 7 14.44 2.29 11.16
N LEU A 8 13.87 3.16 11.99
CA LEU A 8 12.81 4.10 11.60
C LEU A 8 13.28 5.08 10.51
N ASP A 9 14.49 5.62 10.65
CA ASP A 9 15.06 6.54 9.67
C ASP A 9 15.29 5.84 8.33
N THR A 10 15.74 4.58 8.33
CA THR A 10 15.91 3.78 7.10
C THR A 10 14.60 3.64 6.34
N VAL A 11 13.50 3.31 7.02
CA VAL A 11 12.18 3.17 6.38
C VAL A 11 11.69 4.51 5.85
N ARG A 12 11.88 5.61 6.58
CA ARG A 12 11.51 6.96 6.15
C ARG A 12 12.28 7.38 4.90
N TYR A 13 13.59 7.13 4.85
CA TYR A 13 14.40 7.40 3.65
C TYR A 13 13.94 6.59 2.45
N TYR A 14 13.62 5.31 2.64
CA TYR A 14 13.07 4.48 1.57
C TYR A 14 11.72 5.02 1.08
N TYR A 15 10.79 5.34 2.00
CA TYR A 15 9.51 5.96 1.66
C TYR A 15 9.68 7.28 0.89
N ASP A 16 10.61 8.13 1.30
CA ASP A 16 10.91 9.37 0.59
C ASP A 16 11.51 9.12 -0.80
N ALA A 17 12.38 8.13 -0.98
CA ALA A 17 12.93 7.75 -2.27
C ALA A 17 11.82 7.26 -3.22
N VAL A 18 10.95 6.37 -2.76
CA VAL A 18 9.79 5.87 -3.51
C VAL A 18 8.91 7.02 -3.98
N THR A 19 8.52 7.92 -3.08
CA THR A 19 7.56 8.98 -3.39
C THR A 19 8.12 10.07 -4.28
N ARG A 20 9.41 10.38 -4.17
CA ARG A 20 10.05 11.48 -4.90
C ARG A 20 10.65 11.08 -6.24
N SER A 21 11.15 9.86 -6.37
CA SER A 21 11.92 9.46 -7.54
C SER A 21 11.48 8.13 -8.17
N ASP A 22 11.38 7.07 -7.39
CA ASP A 22 11.30 5.71 -7.94
C ASP A 22 9.99 5.46 -8.69
N VAL A 23 8.87 5.99 -8.15
CA VAL A 23 7.56 5.90 -8.80
C VAL A 23 7.51 6.55 -10.19
N SER A 24 8.39 7.52 -10.47
CA SER A 24 8.50 8.16 -11.78
C SER A 24 9.51 7.46 -12.69
N ARG A 25 10.55 6.85 -12.12
CA ARG A 25 11.61 6.16 -12.89
C ARG A 25 11.15 4.86 -13.51
N VAL A 26 10.16 4.19 -12.93
CA VAL A 26 9.72 2.84 -13.34
C VAL A 26 9.25 2.77 -14.79
N ASP A 27 8.69 3.85 -15.32
CA ASP A 27 8.16 3.92 -16.68
C ASP A 27 8.44 5.28 -17.38
N GLY A 28 9.26 6.12 -16.76
CA GLY A 28 9.62 7.44 -17.27
C GLY A 28 8.51 8.49 -17.20
N ILE A 29 7.36 8.16 -16.57
CA ILE A 29 6.25 9.10 -16.41
C ILE A 29 6.49 9.94 -15.16
N SER A 30 6.60 11.26 -15.32
CA SER A 30 6.73 12.18 -14.18
C SER A 30 5.47 12.13 -13.30
N ARG A 31 5.66 11.87 -12.00
CA ARG A 31 4.58 11.80 -11.00
C ARG A 31 4.79 12.83 -9.90
N ASN A 32 3.69 13.40 -9.44
CA ASN A 32 3.72 14.35 -8.34
C ASN A 32 3.97 13.61 -7.02
N ALA A 33 5.03 14.02 -6.30
CA ALA A 33 5.44 13.40 -5.05
C ALA A 33 4.37 13.54 -3.94
N GLU A 34 3.69 14.69 -3.85
CA GLU A 34 2.65 14.91 -2.85
C GLU A 34 1.41 14.06 -3.13
N LEU A 35 1.03 13.90 -4.39
CA LEU A 35 -0.05 12.99 -4.77
C LEU A 35 0.32 11.53 -4.46
N THR A 36 1.59 11.14 -4.70
CA THR A 36 2.09 9.80 -4.34
C THR A 36 1.99 9.57 -2.83
N LYS A 37 2.40 10.54 -2.01
CA LYS A 37 2.31 10.46 -0.55
C LYS A 37 0.86 10.33 -0.07
N ARG A 38 -0.06 11.14 -0.63
CA ARG A 38 -1.49 11.07 -0.31
C ARG A 38 -2.09 9.72 -0.67
N LEU A 39 -1.74 9.20 -1.86
CA LEU A 39 -2.18 7.88 -2.28
C LEU A 39 -1.65 6.79 -1.35
N MET A 40 -0.35 6.78 -1.04
CA MET A 40 0.23 5.79 -0.14
C MET A 40 -0.38 5.87 1.26
N ARG A 41 -0.69 7.07 1.76
CA ARG A 41 -1.38 7.25 3.05
C ARG A 41 -2.81 6.70 3.01
N SER A 42 -3.60 7.00 1.96
CA SER A 42 -4.93 6.43 1.78
C SER A 42 -4.86 4.90 1.68
N TYR A 43 -3.92 4.40 0.88
CA TYR A 43 -3.70 2.97 0.73
C TYR A 43 -3.36 2.26 2.05
N SER A 44 -2.54 2.90 2.90
CA SER A 44 -2.19 2.39 4.24
C SER A 44 -3.38 2.33 5.19
N ARG A 45 -4.33 3.27 5.08
CA ARG A 45 -5.58 3.26 5.87
C ARG A 45 -6.51 2.11 5.51
N HIS A 46 -6.42 1.64 4.26
CA HIS A 46 -7.23 0.53 3.74
C HIS A 46 -6.47 -0.80 3.68
N GLN A 47 -5.34 -0.89 4.37
CA GLN A 47 -4.54 -2.10 4.43
C GLN A 47 -5.33 -3.26 5.04
N GLY A 48 -5.26 -4.45 4.44
CA GLY A 48 -6.06 -5.60 4.85
C GLY A 48 -7.55 -5.49 4.51
N ALA A 49 -7.97 -4.43 3.81
CA ALA A 49 -9.37 -4.20 3.44
C ALA A 49 -9.58 -4.15 1.92
N GLN A 50 -10.80 -4.47 1.51
CA GLN A 50 -11.22 -4.30 0.12
C GLN A 50 -11.55 -2.83 -0.12
N ALA A 51 -10.69 -2.11 -0.85
CA ALA A 51 -10.91 -0.73 -1.23
C ALA A 51 -10.91 -0.57 -2.74
N THR A 52 -11.94 0.11 -3.26
CA THR A 52 -12.03 0.43 -4.69
C THR A 52 -11.13 1.60 -5.05
N ILE A 53 -10.84 1.76 -6.35
CA ILE A 53 -10.16 2.96 -6.84
C ILE A 53 -10.97 4.22 -6.49
N SER A 54 -12.29 4.15 -6.57
CA SER A 54 -13.17 5.29 -6.21
C SER A 54 -13.00 5.70 -4.75
N THR A 55 -12.91 4.73 -3.82
CA THR A 55 -12.68 5.00 -2.40
C THR A 55 -11.34 5.73 -2.18
N LEU A 56 -10.28 5.31 -2.87
CA LEU A 56 -8.97 5.98 -2.77
C LEU A 56 -9.01 7.39 -3.37
N VAL A 57 -9.74 7.59 -4.47
CA VAL A 57 -9.95 8.92 -5.08
C VAL A 57 -10.70 9.83 -4.13
N GLU A 58 -11.77 9.36 -3.49
CA GLU A 58 -12.56 10.11 -2.50
C GLU A 58 -11.70 10.53 -1.30
N ASP A 59 -10.92 9.62 -0.76
CA ASP A 59 -9.98 9.92 0.34
C ASP A 59 -8.98 11.05 -0.04
N ILE A 60 -8.43 10.99 -1.25
CA ILE A 60 -7.46 11.99 -1.73
C ILE A 60 -8.15 13.33 -1.96
N ARG A 61 -9.34 13.33 -2.55
CA ARG A 61 -10.13 14.54 -2.83
C ARG A 61 -10.66 15.24 -1.57
N ALA A 62 -10.83 14.52 -0.48
CA ALA A 62 -11.17 15.12 0.80
C ALA A 62 -10.14 16.16 1.28
N PHE A 63 -8.90 16.11 0.76
CA PHE A 63 -7.84 17.09 1.04
C PHE A 63 -7.62 18.10 -0.09
N ASP A 64 -8.03 17.77 -1.32
CA ASP A 64 -7.81 18.60 -2.50
C ASP A 64 -8.75 18.13 -3.62
N GLU A 65 -9.83 18.86 -3.85
CA GLU A 65 -10.85 18.52 -4.85
C GLU A 65 -10.30 18.43 -6.28
N SER A 66 -9.18 19.11 -6.58
CA SER A 66 -8.54 19.11 -7.90
C SER A 66 -7.59 17.91 -8.11
N ALA A 67 -7.37 17.09 -7.07
CA ALA A 67 -6.21 16.18 -6.95
C ALA A 67 -6.40 14.96 -7.78
N ALA A 68 -6.78 14.60 -8.73
CA ALA A 68 -6.67 13.39 -9.54
C ALA A 68 -7.98 12.63 -9.82
N ASP A 69 -8.06 12.10 -11.00
CA ASP A 69 -9.11 11.20 -11.45
C ASP A 69 -8.73 9.73 -11.21
N ALA A 70 -9.69 8.83 -11.40
CA ALA A 70 -9.49 7.40 -11.22
C ALA A 70 -8.39 6.82 -12.16
N LYS A 71 -8.23 7.38 -13.35
CA LYS A 71 -7.21 6.95 -14.32
C LYS A 71 -5.80 7.30 -13.83
N THR A 72 -5.63 8.51 -13.32
CA THR A 72 -4.38 8.96 -12.70
C THR A 72 -4.02 8.09 -11.49
N ILE A 73 -4.95 7.89 -10.56
CA ILE A 73 -4.72 7.05 -9.38
C ILE A 73 -4.36 5.61 -9.78
N SER A 74 -5.04 5.03 -10.76
CA SER A 74 -4.71 3.69 -11.27
C SER A 74 -3.30 3.63 -11.86
N SER A 75 -2.85 4.68 -12.56
CA SER A 75 -1.48 4.77 -13.10
C SER A 75 -0.43 4.78 -11.97
N TYR A 76 -0.68 5.51 -10.88
CA TYR A 76 0.21 5.53 -9.71
C TYR A 76 0.25 4.17 -9.00
N ILE A 77 -0.89 3.53 -8.79
CA ILE A 77 -0.99 2.18 -8.23
C ILE A 77 -0.18 1.19 -9.07
N ASN A 78 -0.33 1.22 -10.39
CA ASN A 78 0.41 0.34 -11.28
C ASN A 78 1.92 0.58 -11.20
N ALA A 79 2.37 1.81 -11.05
CA ALA A 79 3.78 2.12 -10.86
C ALA A 79 4.30 1.57 -9.52
N LEU A 80 3.55 1.76 -8.42
CA LEU A 80 3.90 1.22 -7.10
C LEU A 80 3.95 -0.32 -7.10
N LYS A 81 3.06 -1.00 -7.85
CA LYS A 81 3.11 -2.45 -8.05
C LYS A 81 4.37 -2.89 -8.80
N LYS A 82 4.74 -2.19 -9.86
CA LYS A 82 5.94 -2.51 -10.67
C LYS A 82 7.25 -2.40 -9.89
N ILE A 83 7.32 -1.52 -8.90
CA ILE A 83 8.49 -1.37 -8.02
C ILE A 83 8.34 -2.13 -6.70
N PHE A 84 7.39 -3.05 -6.61
CA PHE A 84 7.18 -3.93 -5.46
C PHE A 84 6.99 -3.18 -4.13
N VAL A 85 6.28 -2.07 -4.13
CA VAL A 85 5.89 -1.33 -2.91
C VAL A 85 4.56 -1.84 -2.39
N ILE A 86 3.62 -2.16 -3.30
CA ILE A 86 2.32 -2.72 -2.99
C ILE A 86 2.05 -3.99 -3.79
N GLU A 87 1.32 -4.92 -3.20
CA GLU A 87 0.89 -6.17 -3.83
C GLU A 87 -0.49 -6.57 -3.31
N ASP A 88 -1.51 -6.29 -4.12
CA ASP A 88 -2.88 -6.62 -3.75
C ASP A 88 -3.12 -8.13 -3.77
N SER A 89 -3.99 -8.59 -2.89
CA SER A 89 -4.54 -9.94 -2.94
C SER A 89 -5.80 -9.94 -3.78
N LEU A 90 -5.79 -10.72 -4.86
CA LEU A 90 -6.94 -10.86 -5.73
C LEU A 90 -8.12 -11.45 -4.94
N ALA A 91 -9.32 -10.95 -5.24
CA ALA A 91 -10.52 -11.50 -4.64
C ALA A 91 -10.69 -12.97 -5.06
N TRP A 92 -10.61 -13.87 -4.07
CA TRP A 92 -10.85 -15.28 -4.29
C TRP A 92 -12.34 -15.61 -4.23
N ASN A 93 -12.87 -16.27 -5.27
CA ASN A 93 -14.23 -16.77 -5.27
C ASN A 93 -14.26 -18.18 -5.85
N PRO A 94 -14.64 -19.19 -5.08
CA PRO A 94 -14.69 -20.57 -5.54
C PRO A 94 -15.77 -20.82 -6.61
N ASN A 95 -16.71 -19.91 -6.74
CA ASN A 95 -17.83 -20.03 -7.69
C ASN A 95 -17.47 -19.38 -9.03
N LEU A 96 -16.90 -20.16 -9.94
CA LEU A 96 -16.37 -19.74 -11.24
C LEU A 96 -17.36 -18.95 -12.13
N ARG A 97 -18.68 -19.07 -11.90
CA ARG A 97 -19.73 -18.39 -12.67
C ARG A 97 -20.40 -17.25 -11.90
N SER A 98 -19.92 -16.90 -10.73
CA SER A 98 -20.52 -15.85 -9.90
C SER A 98 -20.24 -14.46 -10.48
N LYS A 99 -21.29 -13.68 -10.70
CA LYS A 99 -21.17 -12.26 -11.04
C LYS A 99 -20.50 -11.46 -9.92
N THR A 100 -20.59 -11.93 -8.69
CA THR A 100 -19.96 -11.32 -7.50
C THR A 100 -18.43 -11.40 -7.60
N ALA A 101 -17.87 -12.50 -8.12
CA ALA A 101 -16.43 -12.66 -8.31
C ALA A 101 -15.79 -11.55 -9.16
N ILE A 102 -16.53 -11.06 -10.16
CA ILE A 102 -16.07 -10.00 -11.07
C ILE A 102 -16.16 -8.60 -10.43
N ARG A 103 -17.01 -8.46 -9.41
CA ARG A 103 -17.30 -7.16 -8.76
C ARG A 103 -16.58 -6.96 -7.43
N THR A 104 -15.88 -7.97 -6.93
CA THR A 104 -15.18 -7.89 -5.66
C THR A 104 -13.84 -7.17 -5.86
N SER A 105 -13.59 -6.15 -5.06
CA SER A 105 -12.32 -5.42 -5.08
C SER A 105 -11.22 -6.25 -4.44
N ASP A 106 -10.00 -6.09 -4.92
CA ASP A 106 -8.82 -6.70 -4.31
C ASP A 106 -8.60 -6.19 -2.89
N THR A 107 -8.06 -7.03 -2.04
CA THR A 107 -7.60 -6.64 -0.71
C THR A 107 -6.25 -5.94 -0.86
N ARG A 108 -6.13 -4.75 -0.26
CA ARG A 108 -4.96 -3.88 -0.41
C ARG A 108 -3.87 -4.25 0.59
N TYR A 109 -2.66 -4.49 0.09
CA TYR A 109 -1.49 -4.76 0.94
C TYR A 109 -0.25 -4.00 0.46
N PHE A 110 0.54 -3.52 1.41
CA PHE A 110 1.95 -3.23 1.15
C PHE A 110 2.76 -4.53 1.21
N ILE A 111 3.83 -4.60 0.44
CA ILE A 111 4.75 -5.75 0.54
C ILE A 111 5.46 -5.76 1.90
N ASP A 112 5.80 -4.58 2.41
CA ASP A 112 6.40 -4.44 3.74
C ASP A 112 5.53 -3.52 4.62
N PRO A 113 5.03 -4.00 5.78
CA PRO A 113 4.21 -3.21 6.69
C PRO A 113 4.94 -1.97 7.23
N SER A 114 6.26 -1.95 7.24
CA SER A 114 7.03 -0.79 7.67
C SER A 114 6.84 0.41 6.74
N ILE A 115 6.65 0.18 5.44
CA ILE A 115 6.36 1.23 4.45
C ILE A 115 4.98 1.85 4.73
N ALA A 116 3.98 1.00 5.05
CA ALA A 116 2.66 1.47 5.45
C ALA A 116 2.72 2.31 6.73
N THR A 117 3.50 1.87 7.71
CA THR A 117 3.74 2.62 8.96
C THR A 117 4.35 4.00 8.68
N ALA A 118 5.35 4.07 7.80
CA ALA A 118 5.95 5.34 7.38
C ALA A 118 4.95 6.24 6.64
N ALA A 119 4.12 5.69 5.76
CA ALA A 119 3.09 6.43 5.03
C ALA A 119 2.01 7.02 5.96
N LEU A 120 1.68 6.34 7.06
CA LEU A 120 0.81 6.83 8.11
C LEU A 120 1.48 7.86 9.03
N GLY A 121 2.82 7.91 9.04
CA GLY A 121 3.60 8.76 9.94
C GLY A 121 3.66 8.25 11.36
N LEU A 122 3.47 6.94 11.55
CA LEU A 122 3.41 6.29 12.86
C LEU A 122 4.79 5.79 13.32
N GLY A 123 4.94 5.65 14.63
CA GLY A 123 6.06 5.00 15.28
C GLY A 123 5.61 3.88 16.23
N PRO A 124 6.52 3.19 16.91
CA PRO A 124 6.18 2.08 17.81
C PRO A 124 5.19 2.44 18.91
N ALA A 125 5.34 3.63 19.50
CA ALA A 125 4.44 4.10 20.55
C ALA A 125 3.00 4.29 20.06
N ASP A 126 2.83 4.78 18.83
CA ASP A 126 1.51 4.97 18.21
C ASP A 126 0.84 3.62 17.96
N LEU A 127 1.60 2.62 17.52
CA LEU A 127 1.08 1.27 17.26
C LEU A 127 0.69 0.54 18.56
N ILE A 128 1.41 0.76 19.64
CA ILE A 128 1.04 0.23 20.96
C ILE A 128 -0.24 0.90 21.48
N ALA A 129 -0.43 2.17 21.16
CA ALA A 129 -1.63 2.92 21.57
C ALA A 129 -2.85 2.58 20.70
N ASP A 130 -2.66 2.11 19.45
CA ASP A 130 -3.72 1.69 18.53
C ASP A 130 -3.50 0.24 18.05
N LEU A 131 -3.97 -0.70 18.85
CA LEU A 131 -3.86 -2.13 18.55
C LEU A 131 -4.65 -2.58 17.31
N ASN A 132 -5.66 -1.83 16.88
CA ASN A 132 -6.37 -2.12 15.64
C ASN A 132 -5.47 -1.89 14.43
N THR A 133 -4.84 -0.73 14.35
CA THR A 133 -3.85 -0.42 13.30
C THR A 133 -2.66 -1.38 13.37
N MET A 134 -2.16 -1.67 14.57
CA MET A 134 -1.09 -2.66 14.76
C MET A 134 -1.49 -4.04 14.23
N GLY A 135 -2.72 -4.48 14.50
CA GLY A 135 -3.26 -5.78 14.02
C GLY A 135 -3.29 -5.88 12.50
N LEU A 136 -3.72 -4.83 11.80
CA LEU A 136 -3.72 -4.77 10.33
C LEU A 136 -2.31 -4.82 9.74
N LEU A 137 -1.35 -4.14 10.36
CA LEU A 137 0.05 -4.18 9.94
C LEU A 137 0.68 -5.56 10.21
N PHE A 138 0.32 -6.20 11.32
CA PHE A 138 0.73 -7.56 11.63
C PHE A 138 0.15 -8.57 10.64
N GLU A 139 -1.13 -8.44 10.29
CA GLU A 139 -1.76 -9.24 9.22
C GLU A 139 -0.99 -9.12 7.91
N THR A 140 -0.62 -7.91 7.51
CA THR A 140 0.20 -7.67 6.31
C THR A 140 1.53 -8.40 6.36
N MET A 141 2.21 -8.37 7.51
CA MET A 141 3.45 -9.13 7.71
C MET A 141 3.22 -10.63 7.52
N CYS A 142 2.15 -11.18 8.11
CA CYS A 142 1.79 -12.58 7.96
C CYS A 142 1.47 -12.94 6.50
N VAL A 143 0.70 -12.12 5.79
CA VAL A 143 0.37 -12.35 4.37
C VAL A 143 1.63 -12.34 3.51
N ARG A 144 2.55 -11.39 3.73
CA ARG A 144 3.84 -11.35 3.05
C ARG A 144 4.63 -12.65 3.27
N ASP A 145 4.79 -13.06 4.52
CA ASP A 145 5.60 -14.24 4.86
C ASP A 145 4.97 -15.52 4.29
N LEU A 146 3.64 -15.65 4.34
CA LEU A 146 2.93 -16.78 3.74
C LEU A 146 3.12 -16.84 2.22
N ARG A 147 3.11 -15.70 1.51
CA ARG A 147 3.41 -15.65 0.08
C ARG A 147 4.83 -16.12 -0.22
N VAL A 148 5.82 -15.61 0.52
CA VAL A 148 7.22 -16.01 0.37
C VAL A 148 7.39 -17.52 0.60
N PHE A 149 6.73 -18.08 1.61
CA PHE A 149 6.79 -19.52 1.87
C PHE A 149 6.06 -20.34 0.80
N ALA A 150 4.90 -19.88 0.31
CA ALA A 150 4.19 -20.56 -0.77
C ALA A 150 5.04 -20.60 -2.05
N ASP A 151 5.59 -19.45 -2.45
CA ASP A 151 6.46 -19.36 -3.63
C ASP A 151 7.72 -20.25 -3.50
N ALA A 152 8.25 -20.39 -2.30
CA ALA A 152 9.42 -21.27 -2.06
C ALA A 152 9.08 -22.76 -2.12
N ILE A 153 7.82 -23.13 -1.91
CA ILE A 153 7.36 -24.55 -1.95
C ILE A 153 6.88 -24.93 -3.36
N ASP A 154 6.14 -24.03 -4.00
CA ASP A 154 5.49 -24.29 -5.30
C ASP A 154 6.36 -23.86 -6.50
N GLY A 155 7.43 -23.08 -6.26
CA GLY A 155 8.38 -22.44 -7.18
C GLY A 155 9.16 -23.22 -8.02
#